data_06dd73e3cc085ff98934c5cb1fc60b2d
#
_entry.id   06dd73e3cc085ff98934c5cb1fc60b2d
#
_cell.length_a   1.000
_cell.length_b   1.000
_cell.length_c   1.000
_cell.angle_alpha   90.00
_cell.angle_beta   90.00
_cell.angle_gamma   90.00
#
_symmetry.space_group_name_H-M   'P 1'
#
loop_
_entity.id
_entity.type
_entity.pdbx_description
1 polymer ?
#
loop_
_entity_poly.entity_id
_entity_poly.type
_entity_poly.pdbx_seq_one_letter_code
_entity_poly.pdbx_strand_id
1 'polypeptide(L)'
;MKSNLIINDNQSAWIENALLISALALFPLLYLTLRGWTNTLTFVLSVIALFHFLSLPRSAWGIRNISGTEWAVIMALASGFLAILVSQLLRQNVIFKPYDGPLRMLLCAPIFLLLVKKKIDFVQIFQYICPLSLLILLVFVQLYPVPMNTWSDNRFGTYFVDPNTIGIYTMLLAFMCLFSIDAVSKDSLALRLLKYAGVMAGFYLELKSQTRGAWIAEPAMLILWAALHWQSKSKVALLTSTLISVLAILGFYFLTDFFHDRVNSIYYEIASLLNKTNTDTSTGIRLSMWQISWVLFKQNSFCGYGDLGYQAQLLMPRIQSAFSREAISTMEHVGPHNEYLANMVRSGIFGLVAVLLQFCVPGMVFIRGLKSSFKAIKGTSAMGLCLVMGMMITSLSLEVLTLKYTSSFYGLMIAALCASVLWKRPDEN
;
A
#
# COMPACT_ATOMS: atom_id res chain seq x y z
N MET A 1 17.47 4.25 49.98
CA MET A 1 16.26 3.59 49.47
C MET A 1 16.37 3.41 47.97
N LYS A 2 16.91 2.28 47.50
CA LYS A 2 16.86 1.87 46.08
C LYS A 2 15.80 0.78 46.04
N SER A 3 14.58 1.11 45.66
CA SER A 3 13.54 0.14 45.36
C SER A 3 13.91 -0.50 44.02
N ASN A 4 14.48 -1.67 44.06
CA ASN A 4 14.70 -2.54 42.90
C ASN A 4 13.33 -2.94 42.37
N LEU A 5 12.88 -2.27 41.32
CA LEU A 5 11.90 -2.81 40.37
C LEU A 5 12.62 -3.91 39.58
N ILE A 6 12.81 -5.07 40.18
CA ILE A 6 13.19 -6.31 39.50
C ILE A 6 11.91 -6.76 38.78
N ILE A 7 11.65 -6.21 37.59
CA ILE A 7 10.71 -6.81 36.68
C ILE A 7 11.36 -8.14 36.27
N ASN A 8 10.72 -9.24 36.65
CA ASN A 8 11.18 -10.60 36.32
C ASN A 8 11.32 -10.70 34.80
N ASP A 9 12.43 -11.22 34.26
CA ASP A 9 12.71 -11.29 32.81
C ASP A 9 11.54 -11.88 32.00
N ASN A 10 10.79 -12.83 32.58
CA ASN A 10 9.58 -13.37 31.99
C ASN A 10 8.42 -12.36 31.91
N GLN A 11 8.29 -11.44 32.88
CA GLN A 11 7.25 -10.40 32.84
C GLN A 11 7.58 -9.31 31.82
N SER A 12 8.85 -8.91 31.72
CA SER A 12 9.27 -7.91 30.72
C SER A 12 9.04 -8.42 29.27
N ALA A 13 9.38 -9.68 29.00
CA ALA A 13 9.17 -10.32 27.70
C ALA A 13 7.67 -10.47 27.37
N TRP A 14 6.82 -10.76 28.35
CA TRP A 14 5.38 -10.85 28.17
C TRP A 14 4.76 -9.47 27.83
N ILE A 15 5.14 -8.42 28.58
CA ILE A 15 4.68 -7.05 28.34
C ILE A 15 5.08 -6.59 26.93
N GLU A 16 6.34 -6.79 26.54
CA GLU A 16 6.83 -6.44 25.21
C GLU A 16 6.01 -7.13 24.10
N ASN A 17 5.79 -8.44 24.22
CA ASN A 17 4.99 -9.19 23.25
C ASN A 17 3.54 -8.71 23.21
N ALA A 18 2.92 -8.41 24.35
CA ALA A 18 1.57 -7.88 24.43
C ALA A 18 1.46 -6.50 23.75
N LEU A 19 2.44 -5.61 23.96
CA LEU A 19 2.51 -4.29 23.32
C LEU A 19 2.68 -4.43 21.80
N LEU A 20 3.56 -5.33 21.34
CA LEU A 20 3.76 -5.59 19.91
C LEU A 20 2.48 -6.12 19.25
N ILE A 21 1.84 -7.11 19.84
CA ILE A 21 0.60 -7.71 19.33
C ILE A 21 -0.52 -6.66 19.28
N SER A 22 -0.66 -5.87 20.36
CA SER A 22 -1.69 -4.83 20.43
C SER A 22 -1.46 -3.73 19.38
N ALA A 23 -0.23 -3.27 19.21
CA ALA A 23 0.10 -2.26 18.20
C ALA A 23 -0.10 -2.80 16.77
N LEU A 24 0.25 -4.07 16.52
CA LEU A 24 0.01 -4.74 15.22
C LEU A 24 -1.49 -4.93 14.93
N ALA A 25 -2.31 -5.17 15.96
CA ALA A 25 -3.76 -5.24 15.79
C ALA A 25 -4.36 -3.86 15.52
N LEU A 26 -3.90 -2.84 16.24
CA LEU A 26 -4.47 -1.51 16.20
C LEU A 26 -4.09 -0.71 14.96
N PHE A 27 -2.90 -0.95 14.34
CA PHE A 27 -2.45 -0.10 13.23
C PHE A 27 -3.36 -0.18 12.00
N PRO A 28 -3.86 -1.34 11.54
CA PRO A 28 -4.79 -1.38 10.42
C PRO A 28 -6.22 -1.03 10.82
N LEU A 29 -6.58 -1.20 12.11
CA LEU A 29 -7.95 -1.01 12.58
C LEU A 29 -8.46 0.42 12.38
N LEU A 30 -7.64 1.42 12.67
CA LEU A 30 -8.00 2.84 12.63
C LEU A 30 -7.21 3.61 11.56
N TYR A 31 -6.64 2.91 10.59
CA TYR A 31 -5.77 3.47 9.56
C TYR A 31 -6.41 4.64 8.81
N LEU A 32 -7.64 4.48 8.35
CA LEU A 32 -8.34 5.47 7.53
C LEU A 32 -9.29 6.38 8.35
N THR A 33 -9.43 6.14 9.65
CA THR A 33 -10.36 6.88 10.52
C THR A 33 -9.70 7.90 11.42
N LEU A 34 -8.46 7.63 11.90
CA LEU A 34 -7.74 8.52 12.80
C LEU A 34 -6.45 9.05 12.16
N ARG A 35 -6.41 10.40 12.00
CA ARG A 35 -5.24 11.08 11.46
C ARG A 35 -4.00 10.84 12.32
N GLY A 36 -2.91 10.46 11.68
CA GLY A 36 -1.63 10.23 12.35
C GLY A 36 -1.50 8.88 13.05
N TRP A 37 -2.58 8.10 13.17
CA TRP A 37 -2.62 6.85 13.92
C TRP A 37 -1.52 5.87 13.50
N THR A 38 -1.48 5.51 12.22
CA THR A 38 -0.49 4.57 11.69
C THR A 38 0.94 5.09 11.83
N ASN A 39 1.15 6.41 11.63
CA ASN A 39 2.46 7.03 11.83
C ASN A 39 2.94 6.90 13.27
N THR A 40 2.06 7.17 14.23
CA THR A 40 2.36 7.04 15.67
C THR A 40 2.72 5.60 16.02
N LEU A 41 1.92 4.63 15.54
CA LEU A 41 2.21 3.22 15.80
C LEU A 41 3.48 2.73 15.13
N THR A 42 3.79 3.18 13.90
CA THR A 42 5.07 2.89 13.24
C THR A 42 6.23 3.39 14.10
N PHE A 43 6.13 4.61 14.62
CA PHE A 43 7.17 5.17 15.47
C PHE A 43 7.31 4.39 16.79
N VAL A 44 6.20 4.11 17.48
CA VAL A 44 6.20 3.32 18.73
C VAL A 44 6.81 1.93 18.51
N LEU A 45 6.37 1.22 17.46
CA LEU A 45 6.92 -0.09 17.12
C LEU A 45 8.41 -0.03 16.78
N SER A 46 8.86 1.02 16.08
CA SER A 46 10.29 1.22 15.79
C SER A 46 11.10 1.45 17.05
N VAL A 47 10.58 2.26 17.99
CA VAL A 47 11.25 2.51 19.27
C VAL A 47 11.34 1.20 20.09
N ILE A 48 10.26 0.41 20.13
CA ILE A 48 10.27 -0.90 20.79
C ILE A 48 11.32 -1.81 20.15
N ALA A 49 11.36 -1.87 18.81
CA ALA A 49 12.32 -2.70 18.08
C ALA A 49 13.76 -2.26 18.34
N LEU A 50 14.05 -0.97 18.26
CA LEU A 50 15.37 -0.42 18.52
C LEU A 50 15.79 -0.66 19.97
N PHE A 51 14.91 -0.42 20.94
CA PHE A 51 15.17 -0.68 22.35
C PHE A 51 15.46 -2.15 22.60
N HIS A 52 14.69 -3.07 22.00
CA HIS A 52 14.94 -4.51 22.09
C HIS A 52 16.35 -4.86 21.61
N PHE A 53 16.78 -4.38 20.44
CA PHE A 53 18.11 -4.66 19.92
C PHE A 53 19.22 -3.99 20.74
N LEU A 54 19.02 -2.75 21.21
CA LEU A 54 20.01 -2.04 22.01
C LEU A 54 20.18 -2.62 23.43
N SER A 55 19.15 -3.23 24.01
CA SER A 55 19.21 -3.90 25.32
C SER A 55 19.94 -5.25 25.28
N LEU A 56 20.10 -5.82 24.09
CA LEU A 56 20.80 -7.10 23.92
C LEU A 56 22.31 -6.88 23.70
N PRO A 57 23.17 -7.80 24.17
CA PRO A 57 24.57 -7.79 23.78
C PRO A 57 24.69 -7.93 22.26
N ARG A 58 25.67 -7.27 21.63
CA ARG A 58 25.83 -7.26 20.17
C ARG A 58 25.91 -8.66 19.54
N SER A 59 26.44 -9.63 20.28
CA SER A 59 26.45 -11.05 19.88
C SER A 59 25.06 -11.66 19.75
N ALA A 60 24.08 -11.17 20.50
CA ALA A 60 22.69 -11.65 20.49
C ALA A 60 21.79 -10.92 19.46
N TRP A 61 22.30 -9.91 18.77
CA TRP A 61 21.55 -9.21 17.71
C TRP A 61 21.23 -10.13 16.54
N GLY A 62 22.04 -11.18 16.35
CA GLY A 62 21.81 -12.14 15.27
C GLY A 62 22.11 -11.61 13.88
N ILE A 63 22.76 -10.43 13.75
CA ILE A 63 23.05 -9.78 12.44
C ILE A 63 23.86 -10.70 11.53
N ARG A 64 24.73 -11.54 12.09
CA ARG A 64 25.53 -12.52 11.30
C ARG A 64 24.67 -13.66 10.73
N ASN A 65 23.47 -13.87 11.26
CA ASN A 65 22.55 -14.94 10.88
C ASN A 65 21.37 -14.43 10.04
N ILE A 66 21.37 -13.15 9.63
CA ILE A 66 20.35 -12.60 8.75
C ILE A 66 20.52 -13.24 7.37
N SER A 67 19.47 -13.91 6.89
CA SER A 67 19.46 -14.54 5.57
C SER A 67 19.51 -13.49 4.44
N GLY A 68 19.96 -13.90 3.26
CA GLY A 68 19.96 -13.02 2.09
C GLY A 68 18.57 -12.48 1.73
N THR A 69 17.51 -13.26 1.98
CA THR A 69 16.13 -12.83 1.76
C THR A 69 15.71 -11.75 2.76
N GLU A 70 16.08 -11.87 4.03
CA GLU A 70 15.81 -10.86 5.03
C GLU A 70 16.55 -9.54 4.72
N TRP A 71 17.83 -9.65 4.31
CA TRP A 71 18.59 -8.48 3.84
C TRP A 71 17.92 -7.80 2.64
N ALA A 72 17.39 -8.56 1.68
CA ALA A 72 16.69 -8.01 0.55
C ALA A 72 15.44 -7.22 0.99
N VAL A 73 14.65 -7.74 1.95
CA VAL A 73 13.49 -7.02 2.50
C VAL A 73 13.91 -5.73 3.21
N ILE A 74 14.98 -5.76 4.03
CA ILE A 74 15.53 -4.57 4.68
C ILE A 74 15.93 -3.52 3.64
N MET A 75 16.65 -3.93 2.59
CA MET A 75 17.07 -3.03 1.51
C MET A 75 15.90 -2.48 0.72
N ALA A 76 14.85 -3.26 0.50
CA ALA A 76 13.61 -2.78 -0.12
C ALA A 76 12.93 -1.71 0.72
N LEU A 77 12.83 -1.90 2.04
CA LEU A 77 12.27 -0.92 2.97
C LEU A 77 13.12 0.36 3.07
N ALA A 78 14.44 0.24 2.92
CA ALA A 78 15.38 1.37 2.96
C ALA A 78 15.54 2.09 1.63
N SER A 79 15.17 1.46 0.50
CA SER A 79 15.55 1.89 -0.85
C SER A 79 15.08 3.30 -1.21
N GLY A 80 13.85 3.69 -0.83
CA GLY A 80 13.33 5.03 -1.09
C GLY A 80 14.13 6.12 -0.36
N PHE A 81 14.49 5.88 0.90
CA PHE A 81 15.34 6.78 1.67
C PHE A 81 16.74 6.90 1.05
N LEU A 82 17.35 5.77 0.69
CA LEU A 82 18.67 5.74 0.06
C LEU A 82 18.67 6.40 -1.32
N ALA A 83 17.63 6.22 -2.12
CA ALA A 83 17.51 6.87 -3.43
C ALA A 83 17.50 8.40 -3.32
N ILE A 84 16.73 8.94 -2.37
CA ILE A 84 16.69 10.38 -2.12
C ILE A 84 18.08 10.86 -1.62
N LEU A 85 18.68 10.16 -0.67
CA LEU A 85 19.99 10.51 -0.12
C LEU A 85 21.05 10.57 -1.21
N VAL A 86 21.19 9.51 -2.00
CA VAL A 86 22.17 9.45 -3.11
C VAL A 86 21.90 10.56 -4.11
N SER A 87 20.65 10.76 -4.53
CA SER A 87 20.29 11.79 -5.50
C SER A 87 20.59 13.20 -4.99
N GLN A 88 20.32 13.49 -3.72
CA GLN A 88 20.61 14.79 -3.11
C GLN A 88 22.11 15.05 -2.96
N LEU A 89 22.87 14.03 -2.56
CA LEU A 89 24.34 14.13 -2.49
C LEU A 89 24.94 14.43 -3.87
N LEU A 90 24.45 13.75 -4.91
CA LEU A 90 24.91 13.99 -6.29
C LEU A 90 24.54 15.38 -6.80
N ARG A 91 23.37 15.90 -6.42
CA ARG A 91 22.96 17.27 -6.75
C ARG A 91 23.57 18.34 -5.84
N GLN A 92 24.29 17.96 -4.78
CA GLN A 92 24.84 18.86 -3.76
C GLN A 92 23.77 19.79 -3.14
N ASN A 93 22.54 19.31 -3.05
CA ASN A 93 21.41 20.05 -2.50
C ASN A 93 20.60 19.15 -1.56
N VAL A 94 20.76 19.38 -0.25
CA VAL A 94 20.11 18.57 0.80
C VAL A 94 18.88 19.27 1.31
N ILE A 95 17.72 18.62 1.16
CA ILE A 95 16.41 19.07 1.62
C ILE A 95 15.79 17.94 2.45
N PHE A 96 15.29 18.23 3.65
CA PHE A 96 14.80 17.20 4.58
C PHE A 96 13.35 16.76 4.32
N LYS A 97 12.50 17.65 3.80
CA LYS A 97 11.07 17.37 3.59
C LYS A 97 10.77 16.08 2.78
N PRO A 98 11.50 15.76 1.69
CA PRO A 98 11.28 14.56 0.89
C PRO A 98 11.47 13.23 1.63
N TYR A 99 12.20 13.22 2.75
CA TYR A 99 12.45 12.01 3.53
C TYR A 99 11.25 11.55 4.37
N ASP A 100 10.23 12.38 4.55
CA ASP A 100 9.11 12.12 5.46
C ASP A 100 8.39 10.77 5.24
N GLY A 101 8.05 10.43 4.01
CA GLY A 101 7.44 9.14 3.65
C GLY A 101 8.46 8.00 3.71
N PRO A 102 9.58 8.08 2.95
CA PRO A 102 10.61 7.02 2.88
C PRO A 102 11.26 6.69 4.23
N LEU A 103 11.40 7.67 5.13
CA LEU A 103 11.90 7.43 6.49
C LEU A 103 10.97 6.48 7.27
N ARG A 104 9.65 6.56 7.08
CA ARG A 104 8.69 5.67 7.73
C ARG A 104 8.82 4.24 7.24
N MET A 105 9.09 4.05 5.96
CA MET A 105 9.39 2.72 5.43
C MET A 105 10.72 2.17 5.98
N LEU A 106 11.76 3.00 6.07
CA LEU A 106 13.03 2.63 6.69
C LEU A 106 12.85 2.22 8.16
N LEU A 107 12.00 2.93 8.92
CA LEU A 107 11.68 2.60 10.30
C LEU A 107 10.97 1.23 10.44
N CYS A 108 10.37 0.71 9.39
CA CYS A 108 9.80 -0.63 9.40
C CYS A 108 10.87 -1.76 9.32
N ALA A 109 12.12 -1.46 8.96
CA ALA A 109 13.17 -2.47 8.89
C ALA A 109 13.53 -3.08 10.27
N PRO A 110 13.78 -2.31 11.34
CA PRO A 110 13.98 -2.89 12.67
C PRO A 110 12.72 -3.61 13.18
N ILE A 111 11.51 -3.13 12.83
CA ILE A 111 10.26 -3.82 13.19
C ILE A 111 10.22 -5.19 12.50
N PHE A 112 10.52 -5.27 11.21
CA PHE A 112 10.60 -6.54 10.47
C PHE A 112 11.51 -7.54 11.15
N LEU A 113 12.74 -7.13 11.49
CA LEU A 113 13.70 -7.99 12.18
C LEU A 113 13.20 -8.48 13.54
N LEU A 114 12.56 -7.59 14.31
CA LEU A 114 11.97 -7.95 15.60
C LEU A 114 10.86 -8.98 15.44
N LEU A 115 9.98 -8.81 14.46
CA LEU A 115 8.87 -9.74 14.20
C LEU A 115 9.37 -11.12 13.77
N VAL A 116 10.41 -11.19 12.93
CA VAL A 116 11.07 -12.45 12.55
C VAL A 116 11.65 -13.12 13.80
N LYS A 117 12.40 -12.38 14.62
CA LYS A 117 13.04 -12.90 15.83
C LYS A 117 12.03 -13.38 16.88
N LYS A 118 10.94 -12.63 17.08
CA LYS A 118 9.87 -12.97 18.03
C LYS A 118 8.90 -14.01 17.49
N LYS A 119 9.00 -14.38 16.21
CA LYS A 119 8.13 -15.37 15.52
C LYS A 119 6.64 -15.01 15.63
N ILE A 120 6.31 -13.72 15.47
CA ILE A 120 4.93 -13.24 15.58
C ILE A 120 4.17 -13.55 14.30
N ASP A 121 3.03 -14.25 14.43
CA ASP A 121 2.12 -14.53 13.32
C ASP A 121 1.09 -13.42 13.17
N PHE A 122 1.45 -12.40 12.40
CA PHE A 122 0.57 -11.25 12.16
C PHE A 122 -0.75 -11.64 11.51
N VAL A 123 -0.77 -12.65 10.65
CA VAL A 123 -1.98 -13.00 9.88
C VAL A 123 -3.08 -13.57 10.77
N GLN A 124 -2.72 -14.25 11.87
CA GLN A 124 -3.71 -14.70 12.85
C GLN A 124 -4.48 -13.54 13.48
N ILE A 125 -3.81 -12.39 13.66
CA ILE A 125 -4.42 -11.17 14.19
C ILE A 125 -5.18 -10.45 13.07
N PHE A 126 -4.52 -10.27 11.93
CA PHE A 126 -5.03 -9.48 10.80
C PHE A 126 -6.34 -10.01 10.22
N GLN A 127 -6.56 -11.34 10.22
CA GLN A 127 -7.79 -11.95 9.71
C GLN A 127 -9.07 -11.49 10.45
N TYR A 128 -8.96 -11.05 11.70
CA TYR A 128 -10.07 -10.47 12.48
C TYR A 128 -10.11 -8.94 12.31
N ILE A 129 -8.96 -8.31 12.33
CA ILE A 129 -8.83 -6.85 12.33
C ILE A 129 -9.17 -6.25 10.96
N CYS A 130 -8.80 -6.92 9.87
CA CYS A 130 -9.06 -6.44 8.51
C CYS A 130 -10.56 -6.20 8.24
N PRO A 131 -11.48 -7.17 8.45
CA PRO A 131 -12.90 -6.90 8.27
C PRO A 131 -13.45 -5.86 9.26
N LEU A 132 -12.97 -5.86 10.50
CA LEU A 132 -13.39 -4.86 11.48
C LEU A 132 -12.98 -3.44 11.08
N SER A 133 -11.79 -3.25 10.52
CA SER A 133 -11.35 -1.93 10.05
C SER A 133 -12.25 -1.37 8.95
N LEU A 134 -12.70 -2.22 8.02
CA LEU A 134 -13.61 -1.83 6.94
C LEU A 134 -15.01 -1.48 7.47
N LEU A 135 -15.53 -2.25 8.43
CA LEU A 135 -16.81 -1.97 9.08
C LEU A 135 -16.76 -0.69 9.91
N ILE A 136 -15.67 -0.46 10.67
CA ILE A 136 -15.47 0.79 11.42
C ILE A 136 -15.40 1.97 10.48
N LEU A 137 -14.65 1.87 9.37
CA LEU A 137 -14.57 2.92 8.38
C LEU A 137 -15.94 3.20 7.75
N LEU A 138 -16.72 2.16 7.43
CA LEU A 138 -18.06 2.31 6.88
C LEU A 138 -18.96 3.10 7.85
N VAL A 139 -18.98 2.72 9.12
CA VAL A 139 -19.76 3.44 10.15
C VAL A 139 -19.24 4.88 10.31
N PHE A 140 -17.93 5.06 10.34
CA PHE A 140 -17.31 6.39 10.49
C PHE A 140 -17.70 7.32 9.33
N VAL A 141 -17.62 6.88 8.09
CA VAL A 141 -17.98 7.70 6.91
C VAL A 141 -19.47 8.02 6.88
N GLN A 142 -20.35 7.11 7.36
CA GLN A 142 -21.79 7.36 7.45
C GLN A 142 -22.16 8.37 8.54
N LEU A 143 -21.48 8.28 9.71
CA LEU A 143 -21.76 9.16 10.84
C LEU A 143 -21.09 10.54 10.71
N TYR A 144 -19.91 10.59 10.09
CA TYR A 144 -19.10 11.79 9.93
C TYR A 144 -18.70 12.00 8.47
N PRO A 145 -19.65 12.31 7.58
CA PRO A 145 -19.33 12.60 6.20
C PRO A 145 -18.43 13.84 6.12
N VAL A 146 -17.44 13.80 5.26
CA VAL A 146 -16.56 14.94 5.01
C VAL A 146 -17.40 16.06 4.39
N PRO A 147 -17.24 17.34 4.80
CA PRO A 147 -17.93 18.44 4.20
C PRO A 147 -17.67 18.50 2.68
N MET A 148 -18.69 18.71 1.88
CA MET A 148 -18.62 18.71 0.42
C MET A 148 -17.64 19.75 -0.16
N ASN A 149 -17.31 20.80 0.58
CA ASN A 149 -16.32 21.80 0.20
C ASN A 149 -14.88 21.30 0.23
N THR A 150 -14.62 20.15 0.87
CA THR A 150 -13.28 19.52 0.93
C THR A 150 -13.10 18.48 -0.16
N TRP A 151 -14.16 17.71 -0.48
CA TRP A 151 -14.15 16.65 -1.48
C TRP A 151 -15.29 16.89 -2.47
N SER A 152 -14.95 17.05 -3.76
CA SER A 152 -15.94 17.30 -4.82
C SER A 152 -16.84 16.08 -5.07
N ASP A 153 -18.04 16.33 -5.62
CA ASP A 153 -18.91 15.35 -6.28
C ASP A 153 -19.47 14.21 -5.43
N ASN A 154 -19.81 14.47 -4.17
CA ASN A 154 -20.40 13.46 -3.26
C ASN A 154 -19.56 12.17 -3.10
N ARG A 155 -18.25 12.25 -3.33
CA ARG A 155 -17.34 11.13 -3.16
C ARG A 155 -17.02 10.88 -1.69
N PHE A 156 -16.98 9.61 -1.28
CA PHE A 156 -16.61 9.25 0.09
C PHE A 156 -15.13 9.51 0.35
N GLY A 157 -14.86 10.21 1.44
CA GLY A 157 -13.55 10.47 2.02
C GLY A 157 -13.67 10.56 3.53
N THR A 158 -12.58 10.81 4.23
CA THR A 158 -12.58 11.20 5.64
C THR A 158 -12.04 12.62 5.78
N TYR A 159 -12.08 13.17 6.97
CA TYR A 159 -11.59 14.54 7.21
C TYR A 159 -10.10 14.76 6.86
N PHE A 160 -9.34 13.70 6.56
CA PHE A 160 -7.92 13.78 6.19
C PHE A 160 -7.51 12.85 5.04
N VAL A 161 -8.35 11.90 4.64
CA VAL A 161 -8.07 10.95 3.56
C VAL A 161 -8.94 11.29 2.37
N ASP A 162 -8.30 11.56 1.25
CA ASP A 162 -8.98 11.84 -0.01
C ASP A 162 -9.71 10.61 -0.57
N PRO A 163 -10.73 10.81 -1.42
CA PRO A 163 -11.50 9.71 -2.00
C PRO A 163 -10.66 8.70 -2.79
N ASN A 164 -9.61 9.13 -3.50
CA ASN A 164 -8.77 8.22 -4.28
C ASN A 164 -8.00 7.27 -3.35
N THR A 165 -7.45 7.79 -2.28
CA THR A 165 -6.77 6.97 -1.26
C THR A 165 -7.75 6.03 -0.57
N ILE A 166 -8.96 6.49 -0.19
CA ILE A 166 -9.98 5.60 0.40
C ILE A 166 -10.31 4.47 -0.57
N GLY A 167 -10.62 4.76 -1.84
CA GLY A 167 -10.97 3.74 -2.81
C GLY A 167 -9.88 2.68 -2.99
N ILE A 168 -8.62 3.09 -3.13
CA ILE A 168 -7.50 2.16 -3.27
C ILE A 168 -7.37 1.26 -2.03
N TYR A 169 -7.37 1.84 -0.84
CA TYR A 169 -7.10 1.05 0.37
C TYR A 169 -8.30 0.21 0.82
N THR A 170 -9.53 0.64 0.58
CA THR A 170 -10.73 -0.18 0.85
C THR A 170 -10.82 -1.35 -0.12
N MET A 171 -10.49 -1.16 -1.39
CA MET A 171 -10.35 -2.24 -2.37
C MET A 171 -9.27 -3.24 -1.94
N LEU A 172 -8.06 -2.78 -1.61
CA LEU A 172 -6.97 -3.64 -1.15
C LEU A 172 -7.34 -4.43 0.10
N LEU A 173 -7.92 -3.79 1.10
CA LEU A 173 -8.34 -4.46 2.33
C LEU A 173 -9.49 -5.43 2.07
N ALA A 174 -10.44 -5.12 1.17
CA ALA A 174 -11.51 -6.03 0.77
C ALA A 174 -10.95 -7.31 0.14
N PHE A 175 -10.01 -7.17 -0.80
CA PHE A 175 -9.34 -8.34 -1.38
C PHE A 175 -8.49 -9.09 -0.36
N MET A 176 -7.74 -8.42 0.50
CA MET A 176 -6.98 -9.09 1.57
C MET A 176 -7.92 -9.84 2.53
N CYS A 177 -9.08 -9.28 2.83
CA CYS A 177 -10.13 -9.94 3.60
C CYS A 177 -10.65 -11.21 2.89
N LEU A 178 -10.91 -11.12 1.57
CA LEU A 178 -11.31 -12.24 0.73
C LEU A 178 -10.23 -13.33 0.71
N PHE A 179 -8.96 -12.98 0.50
CA PHE A 179 -7.83 -13.91 0.52
C PHE A 179 -7.57 -14.52 1.91
N SER A 180 -8.04 -13.89 2.97
CA SER A 180 -7.89 -14.40 4.34
C SER A 180 -8.87 -15.55 4.67
N ILE A 181 -9.93 -15.74 3.86
CA ILE A 181 -10.92 -16.79 4.12
C ILE A 181 -10.25 -18.16 4.05
N ASP A 182 -10.38 -18.93 5.13
CA ASP A 182 -9.74 -20.23 5.30
C ASP A 182 -8.22 -20.26 5.06
N ALA A 183 -7.53 -19.12 5.07
CA ALA A 183 -6.11 -19.01 4.70
C ALA A 183 -5.17 -19.65 5.74
N VAL A 184 -5.44 -19.47 7.03
CA VAL A 184 -4.61 -19.99 8.12
C VAL A 184 -5.11 -21.36 8.56
N SER A 185 -6.40 -21.44 8.92
CA SER A 185 -7.11 -22.62 9.33
C SER A 185 -8.51 -22.58 8.70
N LYS A 186 -9.35 -23.58 8.99
CA LYS A 186 -10.76 -23.52 8.60
C LYS A 186 -11.48 -22.50 9.49
N ASP A 187 -12.09 -21.50 8.88
CA ASP A 187 -12.81 -20.45 9.60
C ASP A 187 -14.07 -21.00 10.27
N SER A 188 -14.39 -20.52 11.48
CA SER A 188 -15.73 -20.67 12.05
C SER A 188 -16.75 -19.93 11.19
N LEU A 189 -18.02 -20.32 11.27
CA LEU A 189 -19.09 -19.62 10.54
C LEU A 189 -19.12 -18.13 10.88
N ALA A 190 -18.97 -17.77 12.14
CA ALA A 190 -18.98 -16.38 12.59
C ALA A 190 -17.82 -15.57 11.97
N LEU A 191 -16.58 -16.13 11.96
CA LEU A 191 -15.43 -15.47 11.35
C LEU A 191 -15.60 -15.32 9.84
N ARG A 192 -16.14 -16.35 9.18
CA ARG A 192 -16.39 -16.31 7.73
C ARG A 192 -17.44 -15.25 7.38
N LEU A 193 -18.53 -15.14 8.16
CA LEU A 193 -19.54 -14.09 7.99
C LEU A 193 -18.95 -12.69 8.23
N LEU A 194 -18.12 -12.53 9.27
CA LEU A 194 -17.40 -11.27 9.52
C LEU A 194 -16.51 -10.87 8.33
N LYS A 195 -15.76 -11.83 7.75
CA LYS A 195 -14.92 -11.59 6.58
C LYS A 195 -15.75 -11.19 5.35
N TYR A 196 -16.87 -11.87 5.09
CA TYR A 196 -17.78 -11.46 4.00
C TYR A 196 -18.37 -10.07 4.23
N ALA A 197 -18.78 -9.76 5.46
CA ALA A 197 -19.26 -8.41 5.79
C ALA A 197 -18.16 -7.34 5.54
N GLY A 198 -16.91 -7.63 5.90
CA GLY A 198 -15.76 -6.77 5.59
C GLY A 198 -15.55 -6.60 4.08
N VAL A 199 -15.60 -7.68 3.30
CA VAL A 199 -15.50 -7.63 1.83
C VAL A 199 -16.57 -6.72 1.23
N MET A 200 -17.84 -6.92 1.64
CA MET A 200 -18.97 -6.10 1.17
C MET A 200 -18.82 -4.63 1.55
N ALA A 201 -18.41 -4.36 2.80
CA ALA A 201 -18.16 -2.99 3.27
C ALA A 201 -17.03 -2.32 2.47
N GLY A 202 -15.93 -3.04 2.20
CA GLY A 202 -14.80 -2.52 1.46
C GLY A 202 -15.15 -2.17 0.02
N PHE A 203 -15.82 -3.05 -0.71
CA PHE A 203 -16.28 -2.75 -2.08
C PHE A 203 -17.34 -1.66 -2.12
N TYR A 204 -18.26 -1.60 -1.14
CA TYR A 204 -19.21 -0.50 -1.05
C TYR A 204 -18.52 0.86 -0.89
N LEU A 205 -17.53 0.96 0.02
CA LEU A 205 -16.74 2.17 0.24
C LEU A 205 -15.92 2.55 -1.00
N GLU A 206 -15.32 1.57 -1.65
CA GLU A 206 -14.57 1.75 -2.88
C GLU A 206 -15.46 2.33 -4.00
N LEU A 207 -16.61 1.71 -4.27
CA LEU A 207 -17.58 2.19 -5.27
C LEU A 207 -18.03 3.63 -4.97
N LYS A 208 -18.35 3.93 -3.71
CA LYS A 208 -18.76 5.29 -3.29
C LYS A 208 -17.62 6.30 -3.32
N SER A 209 -16.38 5.86 -3.27
CA SER A 209 -15.21 6.72 -3.51
C SER A 209 -15.04 7.13 -4.97
N GLN A 210 -15.63 6.37 -5.91
CA GLN A 210 -15.55 6.57 -7.36
C GLN A 210 -14.11 6.59 -7.88
N THR A 211 -13.24 5.77 -7.33
CA THR A 211 -11.80 5.78 -7.63
C THR A 211 -11.47 4.88 -8.79
N ARG A 212 -11.38 5.45 -10.01
CA ARG A 212 -11.02 4.71 -11.24
C ARG A 212 -9.68 3.97 -11.15
N GLY A 213 -8.73 4.51 -10.37
CA GLY A 213 -7.42 3.88 -10.15
C GLY A 213 -7.51 2.55 -9.40
N ALA A 214 -8.50 2.37 -8.52
CA ALA A 214 -8.78 1.11 -7.86
C ALA A 214 -9.38 0.10 -8.85
N TRP A 215 -10.36 0.51 -9.67
CA TRP A 215 -11.00 -0.37 -10.66
C TRP A 215 -10.04 -1.01 -11.66
N ILE A 216 -8.92 -0.33 -12.00
CA ILE A 216 -7.88 -0.89 -12.88
C ILE A 216 -7.19 -2.09 -12.21
N ALA A 217 -7.06 -2.10 -10.89
CA ALA A 217 -6.40 -3.17 -10.15
C ALA A 217 -7.32 -4.39 -9.90
N GLU A 218 -8.64 -4.19 -9.82
CA GLU A 218 -9.60 -5.25 -9.49
C GLU A 218 -9.53 -6.49 -10.40
N PRO A 219 -9.51 -6.35 -11.75
CA PRO A 219 -9.40 -7.51 -12.63
C PRO A 219 -8.14 -8.35 -12.33
N ALA A 220 -7.01 -7.71 -12.05
CA ALA A 220 -5.78 -8.41 -11.71
C ALA A 220 -5.89 -9.13 -10.36
N MET A 221 -6.55 -8.51 -9.37
CA MET A 221 -6.81 -9.14 -8.06
C MET A 221 -7.76 -10.34 -8.20
N LEU A 222 -8.80 -10.22 -9.01
CA LEU A 222 -9.73 -11.32 -9.30
C LEU A 222 -9.04 -12.48 -10.03
N ILE A 223 -8.18 -12.17 -11.02
CA ILE A 223 -7.38 -13.18 -11.72
C ILE A 223 -6.44 -13.88 -10.74
N LEU A 224 -5.76 -13.14 -9.88
CA LEU A 224 -4.90 -13.72 -8.85
C LEU A 224 -5.70 -14.63 -7.92
N TRP A 225 -6.84 -14.17 -7.42
CA TRP A 225 -7.71 -14.96 -6.56
C TRP A 225 -8.17 -16.23 -7.26
N ALA A 226 -8.66 -16.13 -8.51
CA ALA A 226 -9.08 -17.25 -9.31
C ALA A 226 -7.93 -18.24 -9.55
N ALA A 227 -6.73 -17.77 -9.92
CA ALA A 227 -5.57 -18.63 -10.18
C ALA A 227 -5.16 -19.43 -8.94
N LEU A 228 -5.23 -18.85 -7.74
CA LEU A 228 -4.89 -19.54 -6.50
C LEU A 228 -5.96 -20.54 -6.06
N HIS A 229 -7.24 -20.29 -6.39
CA HIS A 229 -8.35 -21.19 -6.07
C HIS A 229 -8.63 -22.22 -7.17
N TRP A 230 -8.13 -22.02 -8.40
CA TRP A 230 -8.26 -22.98 -9.49
C TRP A 230 -7.66 -24.36 -9.18
N GLN A 231 -6.63 -24.38 -8.35
CA GLN A 231 -6.01 -25.62 -7.86
C GLN A 231 -6.87 -26.35 -6.81
N SER A 232 -7.87 -25.68 -6.25
CA SER A 232 -8.88 -26.24 -5.38
C SER A 232 -9.97 -26.90 -6.26
N LYS A 233 -10.34 -28.14 -5.97
CA LYS A 233 -11.12 -29.11 -6.76
C LYS A 233 -12.50 -28.67 -7.32
N SER A 234 -12.91 -27.44 -7.20
CA SER A 234 -14.25 -26.97 -7.62
C SER A 234 -14.17 -25.91 -8.74
N LYS A 235 -14.02 -26.38 -9.98
CA LYS A 235 -14.17 -25.52 -11.19
C LYS A 235 -15.54 -24.85 -11.22
N VAL A 236 -16.57 -25.51 -10.67
CA VAL A 236 -17.92 -24.97 -10.58
C VAL A 236 -17.97 -23.74 -9.65
N ALA A 237 -17.36 -23.82 -8.47
CA ALA A 237 -17.33 -22.67 -7.55
C ALA A 237 -16.60 -21.45 -8.15
N LEU A 238 -15.55 -21.68 -8.95
CA LEU A 238 -14.85 -20.60 -9.66
C LEU A 238 -15.76 -19.98 -10.74
N LEU A 239 -16.37 -20.80 -11.59
CA LEU A 239 -17.28 -20.33 -12.64
C LEU A 239 -18.47 -19.57 -12.03
N THR A 240 -19.07 -20.10 -10.97
CA THR A 240 -20.20 -19.43 -10.30
C THR A 240 -19.78 -18.11 -9.65
N SER A 241 -18.62 -18.04 -8.99
CA SER A 241 -18.14 -16.78 -8.40
C SER A 241 -17.79 -15.74 -9.46
N THR A 242 -17.16 -16.14 -10.56
CA THR A 242 -16.90 -15.26 -11.70
C THR A 242 -18.20 -14.74 -12.31
N LEU A 243 -19.18 -15.63 -12.53
CA LEU A 243 -20.49 -15.25 -13.07
C LEU A 243 -21.20 -14.28 -12.14
N ILE A 244 -21.21 -14.55 -10.81
CA ILE A 244 -21.82 -13.66 -9.81
C ILE A 244 -21.12 -12.30 -9.82
N SER A 245 -19.79 -12.24 -9.91
CA SER A 245 -19.04 -10.99 -9.99
C SER A 245 -19.40 -10.18 -11.25
N VAL A 246 -19.47 -10.83 -12.41
CA VAL A 246 -19.89 -10.18 -13.66
C VAL A 246 -21.32 -9.67 -13.56
N LEU A 247 -22.24 -10.49 -13.06
CA LEU A 247 -23.64 -10.06 -12.87
C LEU A 247 -23.79 -8.93 -11.86
N ALA A 248 -22.96 -8.90 -10.80
CA ALA A 248 -22.93 -7.81 -9.85
C ALA A 248 -22.45 -6.51 -10.51
N ILE A 249 -21.35 -6.55 -11.29
CA ILE A 249 -20.83 -5.38 -12.04
C ILE A 249 -21.87 -4.86 -13.02
N LEU A 250 -22.50 -5.75 -13.79
CA LEU A 250 -23.58 -5.39 -14.71
C LEU A 250 -24.78 -4.81 -13.95
N GLY A 251 -25.17 -5.43 -12.84
CA GLY A 251 -26.24 -4.92 -11.98
C GLY A 251 -25.92 -3.50 -11.50
N PHE A 252 -24.73 -3.25 -10.99
CA PHE A 252 -24.30 -1.90 -10.59
C PHE A 252 -24.32 -0.92 -11.76
N TYR A 253 -23.90 -1.32 -12.96
CA TYR A 253 -23.93 -0.46 -14.14
C TYR A 253 -25.35 -0.05 -14.54
N PHE A 254 -26.31 -0.97 -14.49
CA PHE A 254 -27.68 -0.68 -14.91
C PHE A 254 -28.58 -0.12 -13.80
N LEU A 255 -28.24 -0.37 -12.51
CA LEU A 255 -29.08 0.03 -11.38
C LEU A 255 -28.61 1.28 -10.66
N THR A 256 -27.42 1.80 -10.96
CA THR A 256 -26.88 2.99 -10.28
C THR A 256 -26.41 4.05 -11.27
N ASP A 257 -27.11 5.19 -11.31
CA ASP A 257 -26.80 6.30 -12.19
C ASP A 257 -25.35 6.76 -12.06
N PHE A 258 -24.85 6.87 -10.84
CA PHE A 258 -23.48 7.36 -10.61
C PHE A 258 -22.40 6.44 -11.22
N PHE A 259 -22.59 5.13 -11.20
CA PHE A 259 -21.63 4.19 -11.79
C PHE A 259 -21.73 4.21 -13.32
N HIS A 260 -22.94 4.23 -13.84
CA HIS A 260 -23.23 4.38 -15.27
C HIS A 260 -22.57 5.67 -15.83
N ASP A 261 -22.80 6.82 -15.19
CA ASP A 261 -22.23 8.11 -15.61
C ASP A 261 -20.70 8.10 -15.53
N ARG A 262 -20.13 7.42 -14.51
CA ARG A 262 -18.68 7.33 -14.33
C ARG A 262 -18.02 6.48 -15.40
N VAL A 263 -18.64 5.36 -15.79
CA VAL A 263 -18.16 4.51 -16.90
C VAL A 263 -18.28 5.24 -18.23
N ASN A 264 -19.42 5.89 -18.48
CA ASN A 264 -19.62 6.67 -19.69
C ASN A 264 -18.64 7.85 -19.80
N SER A 265 -18.32 8.50 -18.69
CA SER A 265 -17.32 9.58 -18.70
C SER A 265 -15.94 9.10 -19.15
N ILE A 266 -15.54 7.86 -18.81
CA ILE A 266 -14.29 7.26 -19.29
C ILE A 266 -14.32 7.12 -20.82
N TYR A 267 -15.44 6.62 -21.37
CA TYR A 267 -15.61 6.49 -22.82
C TYR A 267 -15.50 7.84 -23.54
N TYR A 268 -16.20 8.88 -23.04
CA TYR A 268 -16.13 10.23 -23.61
C TYR A 268 -14.74 10.86 -23.49
N GLU A 269 -14.04 10.65 -22.37
CA GLU A 269 -12.68 11.13 -22.21
C GLU A 269 -11.72 10.50 -23.22
N ILE A 270 -11.80 9.17 -23.39
CA ILE A 270 -10.98 8.44 -24.38
C ILE A 270 -11.31 8.90 -25.81
N ALA A 271 -12.59 9.01 -26.15
CA ALA A 271 -13.03 9.49 -27.46
C ALA A 271 -12.52 10.93 -27.73
N SER A 272 -12.59 11.82 -26.75
CA SER A 272 -12.08 13.20 -26.85
C SER A 272 -10.58 13.24 -27.08
N LEU A 273 -9.82 12.38 -26.40
CA LEU A 273 -8.37 12.26 -26.58
C LEU A 273 -8.00 11.75 -27.97
N LEU A 274 -8.67 10.70 -28.46
CA LEU A 274 -8.42 10.12 -29.78
C LEU A 274 -8.74 11.12 -30.90
N ASN A 275 -9.82 11.89 -30.73
CA ASN A 275 -10.24 12.90 -31.70
C ASN A 275 -9.53 14.24 -31.51
N LYS A 276 -8.66 14.40 -30.49
CA LYS A 276 -7.95 15.63 -30.15
C LYS A 276 -8.88 16.85 -29.92
N THR A 277 -10.11 16.60 -29.48
CA THR A 277 -11.10 17.67 -29.27
C THR A 277 -10.94 18.34 -27.90
N ASN A 278 -10.58 17.57 -26.87
CA ASN A 278 -10.30 18.09 -25.53
C ASN A 278 -9.24 17.22 -24.83
N THR A 279 -8.11 17.81 -24.49
CA THR A 279 -7.01 17.18 -23.77
C THR A 279 -7.06 17.46 -22.26
N ASP A 280 -7.90 18.39 -21.80
CA ASP A 280 -8.01 18.78 -20.39
C ASP A 280 -9.06 17.97 -19.62
N THR A 281 -9.26 16.72 -20.06
CA THR A 281 -10.02 15.73 -19.30
C THR A 281 -9.15 15.10 -18.22
N SER A 282 -9.76 14.46 -17.22
CA SER A 282 -9.02 13.79 -16.13
C SER A 282 -7.97 12.78 -16.63
N THR A 283 -8.27 12.03 -17.68
CA THR A 283 -7.34 11.08 -18.33
C THR A 283 -6.30 11.82 -19.16
N GLY A 284 -6.69 12.87 -19.91
CA GLY A 284 -5.80 13.65 -20.76
C GLY A 284 -4.75 14.42 -19.98
N ILE A 285 -5.15 15.04 -18.86
CA ILE A 285 -4.23 15.71 -17.93
C ILE A 285 -3.19 14.72 -17.40
N ARG A 286 -3.59 13.51 -16.98
CA ARG A 286 -2.63 12.50 -16.53
C ARG A 286 -1.64 12.07 -17.61
N LEU A 287 -2.12 11.82 -18.83
CA LEU A 287 -1.23 11.48 -19.96
C LEU A 287 -0.25 12.62 -20.26
N SER A 288 -0.70 13.88 -20.22
CA SER A 288 0.16 15.05 -20.37
C SER A 288 1.22 15.12 -19.26
N MET A 289 0.84 14.91 -18.00
CA MET A 289 1.78 14.86 -16.88
C MET A 289 2.80 13.72 -17.02
N TRP A 290 2.39 12.54 -17.52
CA TRP A 290 3.30 11.42 -17.79
C TRP A 290 4.30 11.74 -18.91
N GLN A 291 3.84 12.41 -19.98
CA GLN A 291 4.70 12.86 -21.06
C GLN A 291 5.70 13.93 -20.57
N ILE A 292 5.25 14.91 -19.79
CA ILE A 292 6.14 15.90 -19.15
C ILE A 292 7.18 15.19 -18.28
N SER A 293 6.76 14.25 -17.43
CA SER A 293 7.64 13.48 -16.56
C SER A 293 8.70 12.72 -17.36
N TRP A 294 8.31 12.11 -18.47
CA TRP A 294 9.22 11.39 -19.35
C TRP A 294 10.23 12.33 -20.04
N VAL A 295 9.79 13.52 -20.47
CA VAL A 295 10.67 14.56 -21.02
C VAL A 295 11.70 15.01 -19.99
N LEU A 296 11.26 15.28 -18.77
CA LEU A 296 12.14 15.68 -17.67
C LEU A 296 13.13 14.57 -17.30
N PHE A 297 12.66 13.33 -17.18
CA PHE A 297 13.54 12.20 -16.89
C PHE A 297 14.64 12.03 -17.93
N LYS A 298 14.33 12.10 -19.22
CA LYS A 298 15.36 11.99 -20.28
C LYS A 298 16.47 13.04 -20.18
N GLN A 299 16.18 14.21 -19.62
CA GLN A 299 17.15 15.29 -19.49
C GLN A 299 18.06 15.15 -18.27
N ASN A 300 17.53 14.58 -17.18
CA ASN A 300 18.31 14.33 -15.97
C ASN A 300 17.94 12.94 -15.41
N SER A 301 18.26 11.90 -16.19
CA SER A 301 17.91 10.51 -15.86
C SER A 301 18.70 9.96 -14.69
N PHE A 302 19.86 10.50 -14.37
CA PHE A 302 20.73 9.93 -13.34
C PHE A 302 20.30 10.31 -11.92
N CYS A 303 20.19 11.58 -11.60
CA CYS A 303 19.87 12.04 -10.23
C CYS A 303 18.54 12.78 -10.09
N GLY A 304 17.81 13.02 -11.20
CA GLY A 304 16.55 13.74 -11.21
C GLY A 304 16.68 15.19 -10.71
N TYR A 305 15.54 15.83 -10.47
CA TYR A 305 15.49 17.26 -10.12
C TYR A 305 15.17 17.53 -8.64
N GLY A 306 14.75 16.52 -7.87
CA GLY A 306 14.19 16.69 -6.53
C GLY A 306 12.74 17.17 -6.52
N ASP A 307 12.11 17.20 -5.35
CA ASP A 307 10.69 17.55 -5.23
C ASP A 307 10.38 18.99 -5.64
N LEU A 308 11.23 19.95 -5.29
CA LEU A 308 11.06 21.36 -5.66
C LEU A 308 11.72 21.67 -6.99
N GLY A 309 12.79 20.96 -7.36
CA GLY A 309 13.58 21.23 -8.55
C GLY A 309 12.82 20.95 -9.85
N TYR A 310 11.97 19.94 -9.89
CA TYR A 310 11.21 19.65 -11.10
C TYR A 310 10.12 20.71 -11.37
N GLN A 311 9.56 21.33 -10.33
CA GLN A 311 8.58 22.41 -10.49
C GLN A 311 9.16 23.59 -11.28
N ALA A 312 10.41 23.95 -11.01
CA ALA A 312 11.11 24.98 -11.77
C ALA A 312 11.24 24.62 -13.27
N GLN A 313 11.37 23.32 -13.59
CA GLN A 313 11.44 22.86 -14.98
C GLN A 313 10.13 23.00 -15.75
N LEU A 314 8.99 23.02 -15.05
CA LEU A 314 7.68 23.23 -15.67
C LEU A 314 7.53 24.62 -16.31
N LEU A 315 8.35 25.59 -15.89
CA LEU A 315 8.38 26.95 -16.45
C LEU A 315 9.14 27.05 -17.77
N MET A 316 9.81 25.98 -18.22
CA MET A 316 10.56 25.99 -19.48
C MET A 316 9.65 26.27 -20.69
N PRO A 317 10.04 27.14 -21.63
CA PRO A 317 9.21 27.51 -22.78
C PRO A 317 8.72 26.32 -23.60
N ARG A 318 9.55 25.27 -23.74
CA ARG A 318 9.17 24.05 -24.47
C ARG A 318 8.07 23.24 -23.79
N ILE A 319 7.95 23.28 -22.43
CA ILE A 319 6.86 22.62 -21.71
C ILE A 319 5.62 23.50 -21.80
N GLN A 320 5.76 24.79 -21.55
CA GLN A 320 4.67 25.76 -21.61
C GLN A 320 4.00 25.84 -23.00
N SER A 321 4.75 25.61 -24.07
CA SER A 321 4.21 25.63 -25.45
C SER A 321 3.63 24.29 -25.90
N ALA A 322 4.04 23.17 -25.29
CA ALA A 322 3.66 21.84 -25.74
C ALA A 322 2.47 21.22 -24.96
N PHE A 323 2.19 21.72 -23.75
CA PHE A 323 1.19 21.15 -22.86
C PHE A 323 0.20 22.22 -22.37
N SER A 324 -1.01 21.78 -22.02
CA SER A 324 -2.03 22.69 -21.49
C SER A 324 -1.64 23.28 -20.13
N ARG A 325 -2.13 24.50 -19.86
CA ARG A 325 -1.93 25.15 -18.56
C ARG A 325 -2.50 24.32 -17.41
N GLU A 326 -3.63 23.66 -17.65
CA GLU A 326 -4.29 22.82 -16.67
C GLU A 326 -3.40 21.61 -16.26
N ALA A 327 -2.79 20.92 -17.25
CA ALA A 327 -1.89 19.81 -16.99
C ALA A 327 -0.61 20.25 -16.23
N ILE A 328 -0.05 21.41 -16.61
CA ILE A 328 1.15 21.96 -15.96
C ILE A 328 0.83 22.38 -14.53
N SER A 329 -0.27 23.12 -14.30
CA SER A 329 -0.71 23.54 -12.98
C SER A 329 -1.04 22.36 -12.08
N THR A 330 -1.73 21.34 -12.61
CA THR A 330 -2.01 20.11 -11.85
C THR A 330 -0.72 19.41 -11.45
N MET A 331 0.23 19.25 -12.37
CA MET A 331 1.52 18.61 -12.06
C MET A 331 2.34 19.39 -11.03
N GLU A 332 2.26 20.72 -11.04
CA GLU A 332 2.93 21.58 -10.05
C GLU A 332 2.41 21.33 -8.63
N HIS A 333 1.08 21.19 -8.47
CA HIS A 333 0.44 21.09 -7.14
C HIS A 333 0.39 19.68 -6.59
N VAL A 334 0.17 18.67 -7.43
CA VAL A 334 -0.10 17.29 -6.98
C VAL A 334 0.91 16.26 -7.50
N GLY A 335 1.85 16.67 -8.36
CA GLY A 335 2.85 15.79 -8.95
C GLY A 335 2.35 14.99 -10.15
N PRO A 336 3.16 14.02 -10.65
CA PRO A 336 2.87 13.25 -11.85
C PRO A 336 1.66 12.30 -11.78
N HIS A 337 1.04 12.10 -10.64
CA HIS A 337 0.00 11.09 -10.43
C HIS A 337 0.39 9.67 -10.90
N ASN A 338 1.66 9.33 -10.73
CA ASN A 338 2.22 8.03 -11.05
C ASN A 338 3.49 7.86 -10.21
N GLU A 339 3.50 6.87 -9.32
CA GLU A 339 4.60 6.64 -8.37
C GLU A 339 5.95 6.43 -9.06
N TYR A 340 5.94 5.68 -10.18
CA TYR A 340 7.16 5.39 -10.93
C TYR A 340 7.75 6.65 -11.56
N LEU A 341 6.92 7.39 -12.28
CA LEU A 341 7.33 8.63 -12.96
C LEU A 341 7.69 9.74 -11.96
N ALA A 342 6.98 9.83 -10.85
CA ALA A 342 7.29 10.78 -9.79
C ALA A 342 8.69 10.54 -9.21
N ASN A 343 9.01 9.29 -8.90
CA ASN A 343 10.33 8.93 -8.40
C ASN A 343 11.44 9.08 -9.46
N MET A 344 11.12 8.78 -10.74
CA MET A 344 12.04 9.06 -11.86
C MET A 344 12.37 10.55 -12.00
N VAL A 345 11.38 11.42 -11.93
CA VAL A 345 11.59 12.88 -12.05
C VAL A 345 12.33 13.43 -10.82
N ARG A 346 12.00 12.95 -9.61
CA ARG A 346 12.60 13.45 -8.36
C ARG A 346 14.01 12.92 -8.12
N SER A 347 14.24 11.62 -8.32
CA SER A 347 15.49 10.95 -7.93
C SER A 347 16.18 10.18 -9.06
N GLY A 348 15.76 10.38 -10.30
CA GLY A 348 16.33 9.72 -11.47
C GLY A 348 16.19 8.21 -11.42
N ILE A 349 17.20 7.52 -11.95
CA ILE A 349 17.24 6.05 -11.98
C ILE A 349 17.21 5.43 -10.57
N PHE A 350 17.79 6.10 -9.58
CA PHE A 350 17.77 5.63 -8.19
C PHE A 350 16.34 5.58 -7.63
N GLY A 351 15.51 6.58 -7.97
CA GLY A 351 14.11 6.60 -7.58
C GLY A 351 13.31 5.47 -8.23
N LEU A 352 13.49 5.22 -9.51
CA LEU A 352 12.85 4.11 -10.22
C LEU A 352 13.24 2.76 -9.61
N VAL A 353 14.55 2.54 -9.40
CA VAL A 353 15.05 1.29 -8.80
C VAL A 353 14.49 1.10 -7.40
N ALA A 354 14.40 2.18 -6.60
CA ALA A 354 13.83 2.10 -5.26
C ALA A 354 12.37 1.62 -5.27
N VAL A 355 11.52 2.21 -6.10
CA VAL A 355 10.10 1.81 -6.22
C VAL A 355 9.99 0.35 -6.69
N LEU A 356 10.79 -0.04 -7.67
CA LEU A 356 10.82 -1.44 -8.14
C LEU A 356 11.26 -2.40 -7.02
N LEU A 357 12.27 -2.07 -6.22
CA LEU A 357 12.68 -2.87 -5.07
C LEU A 357 11.58 -2.98 -4.03
N GLN A 358 10.87 -1.89 -3.73
CA GLN A 358 9.79 -1.86 -2.75
C GLN A 358 8.62 -2.80 -3.11
N PHE A 359 8.39 -3.04 -4.39
CA PHE A 359 7.35 -3.96 -4.85
C PHE A 359 7.89 -5.35 -5.20
N CYS A 360 8.95 -5.43 -6.01
CA CYS A 360 9.44 -6.70 -6.53
C CYS A 360 10.02 -7.61 -5.44
N VAL A 361 10.74 -7.04 -4.46
CA VAL A 361 11.37 -7.87 -3.42
C VAL A 361 10.32 -8.54 -2.53
N PRO A 362 9.34 -7.82 -1.92
CA PRO A 362 8.27 -8.48 -1.18
C PRO A 362 7.44 -9.41 -2.07
N GLY A 363 7.16 -8.99 -3.31
CA GLY A 363 6.47 -9.84 -4.29
C GLY A 363 7.15 -11.18 -4.50
N MET A 364 8.48 -11.20 -4.65
CA MET A 364 9.25 -12.44 -4.76
C MET A 364 9.20 -13.30 -3.48
N VAL A 365 9.21 -12.68 -2.30
CA VAL A 365 9.04 -13.41 -1.03
C VAL A 365 7.69 -14.13 -1.04
N PHE A 366 6.62 -13.45 -1.43
CA PHE A 366 5.27 -14.03 -1.46
C PHE A 366 5.11 -15.07 -2.57
N ILE A 367 5.63 -14.84 -3.78
CA ILE A 367 5.60 -15.83 -4.87
C ILE A 367 6.31 -17.13 -4.45
N ARG A 368 7.46 -17.03 -3.78
CA ARG A 368 8.14 -18.19 -3.25
C ARG A 368 7.33 -18.87 -2.14
N GLY A 369 6.67 -18.09 -1.27
CA GLY A 369 5.81 -18.60 -0.20
C GLY A 369 4.56 -19.35 -0.70
N LEU A 370 4.03 -18.99 -1.86
CA LEU A 370 2.92 -19.72 -2.49
C LEU A 370 3.27 -21.17 -2.86
N LYS A 371 4.55 -21.48 -3.04
CA LYS A 371 5.03 -22.86 -3.33
C LYS A 371 5.18 -23.72 -2.09
N SER A 372 5.01 -23.18 -0.88
CA SER A 372 5.13 -23.90 0.38
C SER A 372 4.08 -25.02 0.49
N SER A 373 4.40 -26.10 1.17
CA SER A 373 3.43 -27.15 1.56
C SER A 373 2.50 -26.70 2.70
N PHE A 374 2.92 -25.69 3.49
CA PHE A 374 2.16 -25.22 4.66
C PHE A 374 1.05 -24.23 4.24
N LYS A 375 -0.19 -24.58 4.58
CA LYS A 375 -1.39 -23.78 4.26
C LYS A 375 -1.27 -22.33 4.76
N ALA A 376 -0.81 -22.14 5.99
CA ALA A 376 -0.68 -20.81 6.58
C ALA A 376 0.34 -19.93 5.83
N ILE A 377 1.46 -20.49 5.36
CA ILE A 377 2.44 -19.75 4.55
C ILE A 377 1.83 -19.37 3.20
N LYS A 378 1.13 -20.30 2.53
CA LYS A 378 0.42 -20.01 1.27
C LYS A 378 -0.60 -18.89 1.44
N GLY A 379 -1.45 -18.98 2.48
CA GLY A 379 -2.47 -17.97 2.74
C GLY A 379 -1.88 -16.59 3.05
N THR A 380 -0.84 -16.52 3.90
CA THR A 380 -0.10 -15.29 4.16
C THR A 380 0.50 -14.71 2.88
N SER A 381 1.09 -15.58 2.06
CA SER A 381 1.72 -15.18 0.79
C SER A 381 0.71 -14.70 -0.24
N ALA A 382 -0.47 -15.31 -0.29
CA ALA A 382 -1.57 -14.87 -1.16
C ALA A 382 -2.03 -13.45 -0.78
N MET A 383 -2.23 -13.16 0.52
CA MET A 383 -2.58 -11.82 1.00
C MET A 383 -1.47 -10.81 0.72
N GLY A 384 -0.20 -11.19 0.96
CA GLY A 384 0.94 -10.31 0.69
C GLY A 384 1.11 -10.02 -0.81
N LEU A 385 0.93 -11.00 -1.67
CA LEU A 385 0.98 -10.81 -3.12
C LEU A 385 -0.18 -9.95 -3.61
N CYS A 386 -1.39 -10.12 -3.06
CA CYS A 386 -2.54 -9.26 -3.31
C CYS A 386 -2.20 -7.79 -2.99
N LEU A 387 -1.65 -7.52 -1.80
CA LEU A 387 -1.24 -6.17 -1.40
C LEU A 387 -0.22 -5.58 -2.38
N VAL A 388 0.85 -6.32 -2.69
CA VAL A 388 1.92 -5.84 -3.58
C VAL A 388 1.40 -5.58 -4.99
N MET A 389 0.65 -6.52 -5.58
CA MET A 389 0.10 -6.36 -6.94
C MET A 389 -0.88 -5.18 -7.01
N GLY A 390 -1.78 -5.06 -6.03
CA GLY A 390 -2.72 -3.95 -5.99
C GLY A 390 -2.02 -2.60 -5.86
N MET A 391 -1.02 -2.50 -4.98
CA MET A 391 -0.21 -1.29 -4.86
C MET A 391 0.58 -0.99 -6.14
N MET A 392 1.19 -1.99 -6.78
CA MET A 392 1.90 -1.82 -8.06
C MET A 392 1.00 -1.24 -9.16
N ILE A 393 -0.21 -1.76 -9.30
CA ILE A 393 -1.13 -1.33 -10.36
C ILE A 393 -1.69 0.05 -10.05
N THR A 394 -2.13 0.31 -8.82
CA THR A 394 -2.67 1.61 -8.42
C THR A 394 -1.60 2.71 -8.45
N SER A 395 -0.33 2.36 -8.26
CA SER A 395 0.83 3.24 -8.43
C SER A 395 0.98 3.81 -9.84
N LEU A 396 0.36 3.21 -10.85
CA LEU A 396 0.31 3.79 -12.21
C LEU A 396 -0.61 5.01 -12.30
N SER A 397 -1.54 5.17 -11.36
CA SER A 397 -2.54 6.25 -11.40
C SER A 397 -2.48 7.22 -10.21
N LEU A 398 -1.65 6.93 -9.19
CA LEU A 398 -1.50 7.74 -7.99
C LEU A 398 -0.11 7.54 -7.36
N GLU A 399 0.37 8.54 -6.66
CA GLU A 399 1.57 8.46 -5.83
C GLU A 399 1.21 7.86 -4.46
N VAL A 400 1.20 6.53 -4.36
CA VAL A 400 0.67 5.80 -3.20
C VAL A 400 1.65 5.72 -2.02
N LEU A 401 2.96 5.92 -2.26
CA LEU A 401 4.01 5.83 -1.23
C LEU A 401 4.55 7.21 -0.79
N THR A 402 4.04 8.29 -1.36
CA THR A 402 4.50 9.65 -1.05
C THR A 402 3.93 10.18 0.27
N LEU A 403 2.69 9.83 0.60
CA LEU A 403 2.04 10.30 1.80
C LEU A 403 2.52 9.54 3.04
N LYS A 404 2.69 10.25 4.16
CA LYS A 404 3.23 9.69 5.41
C LYS A 404 2.47 8.47 5.91
N TYR A 405 1.14 8.54 5.94
CA TYR A 405 0.31 7.47 6.47
C TYR A 405 0.24 6.25 5.53
N THR A 406 0.30 6.46 4.21
CA THR A 406 0.32 5.37 3.23
C THR A 406 1.66 4.63 3.22
N SER A 407 2.78 5.36 3.31
CA SER A 407 4.12 4.78 3.48
C SER A 407 4.23 3.97 4.76
N SER A 408 3.72 4.50 5.88
CA SER A 408 3.70 3.77 7.17
C SER A 408 2.86 2.50 7.07
N PHE A 409 1.68 2.59 6.45
CA PHE A 409 0.81 1.43 6.31
C PHE A 409 1.46 0.35 5.44
N TYR A 410 1.94 0.71 4.25
CA TYR A 410 2.58 -0.24 3.34
C TYR A 410 3.83 -0.86 3.97
N GLY A 411 4.70 -0.04 4.57
CA GLY A 411 5.91 -0.51 5.24
C GLY A 411 5.63 -1.49 6.38
N LEU A 412 4.66 -1.19 7.26
CA LEU A 412 4.26 -2.09 8.34
C LEU A 412 3.64 -3.39 7.83
N MET A 413 2.75 -3.30 6.83
CA MET A 413 2.14 -4.48 6.23
C MET A 413 3.20 -5.40 5.59
N ILE A 414 4.15 -4.84 4.82
CA ILE A 414 5.24 -5.61 4.23
C ILE A 414 6.14 -6.22 5.31
N ALA A 415 6.53 -5.45 6.33
CA ALA A 415 7.32 -5.94 7.44
C ALA A 415 6.63 -7.11 8.15
N ALA A 416 5.34 -6.97 8.48
CA ALA A 416 4.60 -7.98 9.22
C ALA A 416 4.29 -9.24 8.38
N LEU A 417 3.88 -9.07 7.12
CA LEU A 417 3.56 -10.21 6.24
C LEU A 417 4.81 -10.96 5.81
N CYS A 418 5.91 -10.26 5.44
CA CYS A 418 7.18 -10.92 5.12
C CYS A 418 7.74 -11.66 6.33
N ALA A 419 7.70 -11.06 7.53
CA ALA A 419 8.12 -11.73 8.74
C ALA A 419 7.30 -13.01 8.98
N SER A 420 5.95 -12.93 8.83
CA SER A 420 5.06 -14.10 9.00
C SER A 420 5.29 -15.23 7.99
N VAL A 421 5.86 -14.93 6.82
CA VAL A 421 6.26 -15.95 5.83
C VAL A 421 7.62 -16.53 6.16
N LEU A 422 8.60 -15.68 6.54
CA LEU A 422 10.01 -16.10 6.63
C LEU A 422 10.29 -16.92 7.89
N TRP A 423 9.78 -16.53 9.06
CA TRP A 423 10.04 -17.31 10.28
C TRP A 423 9.38 -18.70 10.30
N LYS A 424 8.32 -18.92 9.49
CA LYS A 424 7.61 -20.20 9.40
C LYS A 424 8.26 -21.21 8.45
N ARG A 425 9.21 -20.75 7.60
CA ARG A 425 9.90 -21.68 6.72
C ARG A 425 10.76 -22.62 7.56
N PRO A 426 10.58 -23.96 7.45
CA PRO A 426 11.60 -24.86 7.93
C PRO A 426 12.89 -24.49 7.20
N ASP A 427 13.99 -24.41 7.95
CA ASP A 427 15.30 -24.08 7.39
C ASP A 427 15.52 -24.92 6.14
N GLU A 428 15.73 -24.28 4.99
CA GLU A 428 16.28 -24.90 3.80
C GLU A 428 17.77 -25.14 4.11
N ASN A 429 18.05 -26.18 4.91
CA ASN A 429 19.38 -26.72 5.16
C ASN A 429 19.69 -27.78 4.11
#